data_33227b46555bbfe2134e1823aae8aa0d
#
_entry.id   33227b46555bbfe2134e1823aae8aa0d
#
_cell.length_a   1.000
_cell.length_b   1.000
_cell.length_c   1.000
_cell.angle_alpha   90.00
_cell.angle_beta   90.00
_cell.angle_gamma   90.00
#
_symmetry.space_group_name_H-M   'P 1'
#
loop_
_entity.id
_entity.type
_entity.pdbx_description
1 polymer ?
#
loop_
_entity_poly.entity_id
_entity_poly.type
_entity_poly.pdbx_seq_one_letter_code
_entity_poly.pdbx_strand_id
1 'polypeptide(L)'
;VKVKFKKFIMKNISIVLFLMLSFFLSETIVSQSVNFYEGSWEEAQEEAANVNKYILVDAYTDWCSWCKVMDKKTFSDSLTGSFINANFVSFKMNMEEGIGIKLAIKYRITGYPSYMFFNSKGILVYKSSGFQPPEKFLVTVKDAMDEKKQFKYPGDPKMIDLELPEFYYNAYKKGKDRKWPSRETVSEFLETQEDLFSEKNWTIMFRLNTNDKYTKFFLENQKKYAELYGWNEVNSKIDKILYKKIQAAIKNKDKEKLDEALVFIDKYKTENPENIKFIYKNHYYEKIEDFGTLINSINEMIVFSGFENHSKINSYCWNIYENVDDKSIVEGAAEIMKSMIKKHTEYAYVDTYAALLFKSGNFKDATKYALKAIEIGKANGEKVESTEELLKKIAESRK
;
A
#
# COMPACT_ATOMS: atom_id res chain seq x y z
N VAL A 1 -62.72 -18.86 -43.61
CA VAL A 1 -62.72 -18.58 -42.13
C VAL A 1 -61.67 -19.41 -41.45
N LYS A 2 -61.46 -20.70 -41.68
CA LYS A 2 -60.46 -21.58 -41.02
C LYS A 2 -58.99 -21.14 -41.22
N VAL A 3 -58.63 -20.54 -42.34
CA VAL A 3 -57.28 -20.14 -42.67
C VAL A 3 -56.86 -18.84 -41.91
N LYS A 4 -57.77 -17.89 -41.71
CA LYS A 4 -57.55 -16.66 -40.95
C LYS A 4 -57.38 -16.94 -39.44
N PHE A 5 -58.13 -17.92 -38.94
CA PHE A 5 -58.04 -18.30 -37.53
C PHE A 5 -56.70 -18.99 -37.16
N LYS A 6 -56.21 -19.85 -38.08
CA LYS A 6 -54.92 -20.53 -37.93
C LYS A 6 -53.72 -19.57 -37.96
N LYS A 7 -53.76 -18.52 -38.80
CA LYS A 7 -52.74 -17.45 -38.85
C LYS A 7 -52.75 -16.57 -37.59
N PHE A 8 -53.92 -16.32 -37.01
CA PHE A 8 -54.06 -15.52 -35.79
C PHE A 8 -53.49 -16.26 -34.58
N ILE A 9 -53.80 -17.56 -34.43
CA ILE A 9 -53.25 -18.40 -33.34
C ILE A 9 -51.74 -18.56 -33.47
N MET A 10 -51.18 -18.82 -34.63
CA MET A 10 -49.74 -18.92 -34.86
C MET A 10 -49.00 -17.62 -34.58
N LYS A 11 -49.56 -16.46 -34.90
CA LYS A 11 -48.96 -15.16 -34.61
C LYS A 11 -48.91 -14.86 -33.10
N ASN A 12 -49.96 -15.24 -32.38
CA ASN A 12 -50.00 -15.05 -30.92
C ASN A 12 -49.11 -16.05 -30.18
N ILE A 13 -48.97 -17.28 -30.63
CA ILE A 13 -48.03 -18.26 -30.09
C ILE A 13 -46.58 -17.82 -30.31
N SER A 14 -46.25 -17.24 -31.48
CA SER A 14 -44.90 -16.70 -31.75
C SER A 14 -44.54 -15.51 -30.86
N ILE A 15 -45.51 -14.63 -30.55
CA ILE A 15 -45.34 -13.50 -29.63
C ILE A 15 -45.16 -13.98 -28.18
N VAL A 16 -45.93 -14.97 -27.74
CA VAL A 16 -45.79 -15.55 -26.39
C VAL A 16 -44.46 -16.30 -26.24
N LEU A 17 -44.03 -17.06 -27.27
CA LEU A 17 -42.69 -17.67 -27.25
C LEU A 17 -41.56 -16.64 -27.23
N PHE A 18 -41.71 -15.53 -27.96
CA PHE A 18 -40.72 -14.47 -27.98
C PHE A 18 -40.68 -13.73 -26.62
N LEU A 19 -41.81 -13.50 -25.97
CA LEU A 19 -41.91 -12.93 -24.64
C LEU A 19 -41.41 -13.90 -23.54
N MET A 20 -41.62 -15.20 -23.69
CA MET A 20 -41.01 -16.18 -22.77
C MET A 20 -39.50 -16.29 -22.96
N LEU A 21 -38.99 -16.21 -24.20
CA LEU A 21 -37.55 -16.24 -24.45
C LEU A 21 -36.84 -14.96 -23.95
N SER A 22 -37.52 -13.81 -23.99
CA SER A 22 -36.97 -12.56 -23.40
C SER A 22 -36.99 -12.56 -21.88
N PHE A 23 -37.85 -13.32 -21.24
CA PHE A 23 -37.92 -13.48 -19.79
C PHE A 23 -36.81 -14.39 -19.22
N PHE A 24 -36.25 -15.29 -20.05
CA PHE A 24 -35.10 -16.12 -19.69
C PHE A 24 -33.74 -15.44 -19.91
N LEU A 25 -33.72 -14.28 -20.58
CA LEU A 25 -32.50 -13.49 -20.83
C LEU A 25 -32.30 -12.32 -19.83
N SER A 26 -33.16 -12.18 -18.84
CA SER A 26 -32.86 -11.36 -17.69
C SER A 26 -31.91 -12.16 -16.77
N GLU A 27 -30.66 -12.32 -17.21
CA GLU A 27 -29.59 -12.54 -16.24
C GLU A 27 -29.68 -11.39 -15.25
N THR A 28 -30.14 -11.71 -14.05
CA THR A 28 -29.99 -10.81 -12.93
C THR A 28 -28.50 -10.55 -12.85
N ILE A 29 -28.07 -9.33 -13.18
CA ILE A 29 -26.75 -8.83 -12.82
C ILE A 29 -26.77 -8.77 -11.28
N VAL A 30 -26.57 -9.93 -10.66
CA VAL A 30 -26.24 -10.01 -9.25
C VAL A 30 -24.91 -9.30 -9.15
N SER A 31 -24.87 -8.21 -8.43
CA SER A 31 -23.63 -7.54 -8.03
C SER A 31 -22.71 -8.59 -7.42
N GLN A 32 -21.80 -9.12 -8.23
CA GLN A 32 -20.94 -10.23 -7.82
C GLN A 32 -19.68 -9.64 -7.19
N SER A 33 -19.64 -9.66 -5.86
CA SER A 33 -18.37 -9.53 -5.13
C SER A 33 -17.39 -10.65 -5.54
N VAL A 34 -16.12 -10.51 -5.19
CA VAL A 34 -15.14 -11.60 -5.32
C VAL A 34 -15.61 -12.82 -4.51
N ASN A 35 -15.72 -13.96 -5.16
CA ASN A 35 -16.04 -15.24 -4.54
C ASN A 35 -14.74 -15.90 -4.07
N PHE A 36 -14.54 -15.95 -2.76
CA PHE A 36 -13.41 -16.67 -2.19
C PHE A 36 -13.76 -18.14 -2.02
N TYR A 37 -12.84 -19.00 -2.45
CA TYR A 37 -12.96 -20.44 -2.35
C TYR A 37 -12.99 -20.88 -0.88
N GLU A 38 -13.98 -21.71 -0.53
CA GLU A 38 -14.09 -22.32 0.79
C GLU A 38 -13.50 -23.72 0.75
N GLY A 39 -12.43 -23.95 1.53
CA GLY A 39 -11.71 -25.22 1.58
C GLY A 39 -10.24 -25.02 1.96
N SER A 40 -9.43 -26.05 1.73
CA SER A 40 -7.99 -25.97 1.96
C SER A 40 -7.24 -25.27 0.81
N TRP A 41 -6.00 -24.92 1.08
CA TRP A 41 -5.10 -24.37 0.03
C TRP A 41 -4.86 -25.37 -1.10
N GLU A 42 -4.70 -26.65 -0.74
CA GLU A 42 -4.49 -27.75 -1.66
C GLU A 42 -5.70 -27.93 -2.60
N GLU A 43 -6.92 -27.92 -2.04
CA GLU A 43 -8.15 -28.01 -2.82
C GLU A 43 -8.34 -26.80 -3.75
N ALA A 44 -7.99 -25.58 -3.30
CA ALA A 44 -8.03 -24.40 -4.16
C ALA A 44 -7.05 -24.51 -5.35
N GLN A 45 -5.88 -25.11 -5.14
CA GLN A 45 -4.91 -25.37 -6.21
C GLN A 45 -5.42 -26.44 -7.20
N GLU A 46 -6.04 -27.51 -6.69
CA GLU A 46 -6.64 -28.54 -7.52
C GLU A 46 -7.80 -27.99 -8.36
N GLU A 47 -8.68 -27.20 -7.76
CA GLU A 47 -9.77 -26.54 -8.47
C GLU A 47 -9.23 -25.64 -9.59
N ALA A 48 -8.25 -24.80 -9.29
CA ALA A 48 -7.64 -23.92 -10.28
C ALA A 48 -7.00 -24.70 -11.45
N ALA A 49 -6.39 -25.85 -11.18
CA ALA A 49 -5.83 -26.72 -12.21
C ALA A 49 -6.94 -27.34 -13.06
N ASN A 50 -8.03 -27.83 -12.44
CA ASN A 50 -9.15 -28.48 -13.10
C ASN A 50 -9.89 -27.53 -14.07
N VAL A 51 -10.11 -26.27 -13.64
CA VAL A 51 -10.82 -25.26 -14.44
C VAL A 51 -9.86 -24.39 -15.27
N ASN A 52 -8.56 -24.65 -15.22
CA ASN A 52 -7.48 -23.90 -15.89
C ASN A 52 -7.53 -22.39 -15.64
N LYS A 53 -7.76 -21.99 -14.39
CA LYS A 53 -7.75 -20.58 -13.94
C LYS A 53 -6.49 -20.27 -13.19
N TYR A 54 -6.15 -18.98 -13.09
CA TYR A 54 -5.16 -18.48 -12.17
C TYR A 54 -5.66 -18.61 -10.72
N ILE A 55 -4.75 -18.49 -9.74
CA ILE A 55 -5.12 -18.38 -8.33
C ILE A 55 -4.77 -16.99 -7.85
N LEU A 56 -5.72 -16.33 -7.20
CA LEU A 56 -5.51 -15.09 -6.45
C LEU A 56 -5.52 -15.41 -4.95
N VAL A 57 -4.42 -15.19 -4.26
CA VAL A 57 -4.38 -15.26 -2.80
C VAL A 57 -4.42 -13.85 -2.23
N ASP A 58 -5.48 -13.56 -1.46
CA ASP A 58 -5.54 -12.38 -0.58
C ASP A 58 -4.90 -12.74 0.76
N ALA A 59 -3.67 -12.28 0.95
CA ALA A 59 -2.89 -12.47 2.17
C ALA A 59 -3.24 -11.39 3.19
N TYR A 60 -3.92 -11.77 4.27
CA TYR A 60 -4.40 -10.86 5.29
C TYR A 60 -3.99 -11.27 6.72
N THR A 61 -4.32 -10.43 7.69
CA THR A 61 -4.32 -10.73 9.14
C THR A 61 -5.56 -10.12 9.79
N ASP A 62 -6.01 -10.65 10.92
CA ASP A 62 -7.24 -10.20 11.59
C ASP A 62 -7.19 -8.74 12.05
N TRP A 63 -6.02 -8.25 12.42
CA TRP A 63 -5.80 -6.86 12.85
C TRP A 63 -5.62 -5.88 11.70
N CYS A 64 -5.53 -6.34 10.44
CA CYS A 64 -5.27 -5.52 9.28
C CYS A 64 -6.48 -4.64 8.91
N SER A 65 -6.46 -3.36 9.28
CA SER A 65 -7.53 -2.41 8.94
C SER A 65 -7.67 -2.17 7.43
N TRP A 66 -6.57 -2.11 6.69
CA TRP A 66 -6.57 -1.93 5.24
C TRP A 66 -7.10 -3.15 4.48
N CYS A 67 -6.93 -4.37 5.02
CA CYS A 67 -7.56 -5.57 4.46
C CYS A 67 -9.09 -5.47 4.55
N LYS A 68 -9.61 -5.00 5.69
CA LYS A 68 -11.06 -4.74 5.86
C LYS A 68 -11.58 -3.65 4.91
N VAL A 69 -10.75 -2.67 4.57
CA VAL A 69 -11.10 -1.66 3.55
C VAL A 69 -11.13 -2.28 2.16
N MET A 70 -10.17 -3.17 1.82
CA MET A 70 -10.20 -3.94 0.57
C MET A 70 -11.49 -4.74 0.42
N ASP A 71 -11.88 -5.47 1.46
CA ASP A 71 -13.13 -6.25 1.47
C ASP A 71 -14.34 -5.38 1.16
N LYS A 72 -14.43 -4.22 1.82
CA LYS A 72 -15.60 -3.34 1.73
C LYS A 72 -15.66 -2.51 0.45
N LYS A 73 -14.54 -2.19 -0.17
CA LYS A 73 -14.48 -1.25 -1.30
C LYS A 73 -14.11 -1.93 -2.62
N THR A 74 -13.14 -2.83 -2.58
CA THR A 74 -12.55 -3.40 -3.81
C THR A 74 -13.09 -4.78 -4.13
N PHE A 75 -13.11 -5.68 -3.16
CA PHE A 75 -13.64 -7.02 -3.38
C PHE A 75 -15.18 -7.08 -3.45
N SER A 76 -15.86 -6.05 -2.94
CA SER A 76 -17.31 -5.89 -3.08
C SER A 76 -17.73 -5.18 -4.39
N ASP A 77 -16.78 -4.63 -5.15
CA ASP A 77 -17.08 -3.98 -6.43
C ASP A 77 -17.47 -5.01 -7.49
N SER A 78 -18.59 -4.77 -8.17
CA SER A 78 -19.18 -5.75 -9.10
C SER A 78 -18.34 -5.99 -10.35
N LEU A 79 -17.69 -4.96 -10.89
CA LEU A 79 -16.87 -5.11 -12.10
C LEU A 79 -15.58 -5.86 -11.77
N THR A 80 -14.96 -5.51 -10.65
CA THR A 80 -13.77 -6.19 -10.13
C THR A 80 -14.08 -7.65 -9.79
N GLY A 81 -15.17 -7.91 -9.06
CA GLY A 81 -15.59 -9.25 -8.68
C GLY A 81 -15.92 -10.13 -9.90
N SER A 82 -16.69 -9.62 -10.84
CA SER A 82 -17.04 -10.37 -12.06
C SER A 82 -15.78 -10.75 -12.86
N PHE A 83 -14.83 -9.82 -13.03
CA PHE A 83 -13.60 -10.10 -13.75
C PHE A 83 -12.74 -11.14 -13.03
N ILE A 84 -12.58 -11.01 -11.71
CA ILE A 84 -11.79 -11.94 -10.90
C ILE A 84 -12.42 -13.32 -10.90
N ASN A 85 -13.72 -13.44 -10.66
CA ASN A 85 -14.44 -14.73 -10.63
C ASN A 85 -14.37 -15.47 -11.98
N ALA A 86 -14.35 -14.73 -13.09
CA ALA A 86 -14.20 -15.34 -14.41
C ALA A 86 -12.82 -15.96 -14.64
N ASN A 87 -11.75 -15.39 -14.08
CA ASN A 87 -10.38 -15.72 -14.45
C ASN A 87 -9.56 -16.37 -13.32
N PHE A 88 -10.02 -16.29 -12.06
CA PHE A 88 -9.28 -16.77 -10.90
C PHE A 88 -10.13 -17.70 -10.03
N VAL A 89 -9.46 -18.61 -9.36
CA VAL A 89 -9.88 -19.19 -8.09
C VAL A 89 -9.28 -18.30 -7.01
N SER A 90 -10.12 -17.55 -6.30
CA SER A 90 -9.67 -16.62 -5.27
C SER A 90 -9.63 -17.30 -3.92
N PHE A 91 -8.56 -17.14 -3.18
CA PHE A 91 -8.36 -17.76 -1.87
C PHE A 91 -7.95 -16.71 -0.84
N LYS A 92 -8.64 -16.70 0.30
CA LYS A 92 -8.35 -15.76 1.39
C LYS A 92 -7.54 -16.48 2.46
N MET A 93 -6.34 -15.95 2.81
CA MET A 93 -5.42 -16.64 3.69
C MET A 93 -4.93 -15.77 4.82
N ASN A 94 -5.21 -16.20 6.06
CA ASN A 94 -4.63 -15.57 7.24
C ASN A 94 -3.15 -15.95 7.36
N MET A 95 -2.26 -14.98 7.21
CA MET A 95 -0.82 -15.19 7.21
C MET A 95 -0.22 -15.39 8.61
N GLU A 96 -1.05 -15.41 9.64
CA GLU A 96 -0.64 -15.69 11.03
C GLU A 96 -1.15 -17.04 11.53
N GLU A 97 -1.71 -17.89 10.65
CA GLU A 97 -2.31 -19.18 11.00
C GLU A 97 -1.97 -20.28 10.00
N GLY A 98 -1.86 -21.50 10.49
CA GLY A 98 -1.70 -22.71 9.67
C GLY A 98 -0.65 -22.59 8.58
N ILE A 99 -1.02 -22.98 7.34
CA ILE A 99 -0.15 -22.91 6.16
C ILE A 99 0.18 -21.47 5.77
N GLY A 100 -0.66 -20.48 6.16
CA GLY A 100 -0.42 -19.08 5.87
C GLY A 100 0.91 -18.59 6.45
N ILE A 101 1.33 -19.06 7.63
CA ILE A 101 2.63 -18.73 8.22
C ILE A 101 3.77 -19.20 7.30
N LYS A 102 3.67 -20.44 6.78
CA LYS A 102 4.67 -20.99 5.87
C LYS A 102 4.75 -20.21 4.56
N LEU A 103 3.60 -19.84 3.99
CA LEU A 103 3.54 -19.04 2.76
C LEU A 103 4.02 -17.61 2.99
N ALA A 104 3.69 -16.98 4.14
CA ALA A 104 4.22 -15.67 4.50
C ALA A 104 5.75 -15.67 4.60
N ILE A 105 6.33 -16.72 5.16
CA ILE A 105 7.79 -16.93 5.24
C ILE A 105 8.37 -17.12 3.85
N LYS A 106 7.85 -18.10 3.11
CA LYS A 106 8.34 -18.47 1.78
C LYS A 106 8.35 -17.30 0.81
N TYR A 107 7.23 -16.60 0.70
CA TYR A 107 7.07 -15.47 -0.23
C TYR A 107 7.43 -14.11 0.39
N ARG A 108 8.03 -14.14 1.59
CA ARG A 108 8.58 -12.96 2.28
C ARG A 108 7.57 -11.83 2.46
N ILE A 109 6.32 -12.21 2.77
CA ILE A 109 5.23 -11.25 3.02
C ILE A 109 5.53 -10.51 4.33
N THR A 110 5.62 -9.19 4.27
CA THR A 110 5.97 -8.33 5.42
C THR A 110 5.00 -7.20 5.69
N GLY A 111 3.95 -7.07 4.88
CA GLY A 111 2.90 -6.06 5.03
C GLY A 111 1.58 -6.57 4.48
N TYR A 112 0.48 -5.98 4.93
CA TYR A 112 -0.88 -6.40 4.57
C TYR A 112 -1.74 -5.19 4.18
N PRO A 113 -2.71 -5.38 3.23
CA PRO A 113 -2.92 -6.58 2.44
C PRO A 113 -1.78 -6.84 1.45
N SER A 114 -1.57 -8.11 1.11
CA SER A 114 -0.67 -8.53 0.02
C SER A 114 -1.39 -9.53 -0.88
N TYR A 115 -1.07 -9.47 -2.17
CA TYR A 115 -1.71 -10.31 -3.18
C TYR A 115 -0.65 -11.16 -3.88
N MET A 116 -0.91 -12.47 -3.93
CA MET A 116 -0.07 -13.40 -4.67
C MET A 116 -0.91 -14.01 -5.79
N PHE A 117 -0.34 -14.02 -6.99
CA PHE A 117 -0.99 -14.57 -8.18
C PHE A 117 -0.19 -15.76 -8.67
N PHE A 118 -0.87 -16.90 -8.76
CA PHE A 118 -0.28 -18.13 -9.25
C PHE A 118 -0.96 -18.53 -10.57
N ASN A 119 -0.23 -19.17 -11.45
CA ASN A 119 -0.85 -19.80 -12.62
C ASN A 119 -1.60 -21.07 -12.20
N SER A 120 -2.34 -21.69 -13.14
CA SER A 120 -3.09 -22.93 -12.91
C SER A 120 -2.25 -24.13 -12.49
N LYS A 121 -0.91 -24.04 -12.59
CA LYS A 121 0.05 -25.08 -12.13
C LYS A 121 0.60 -24.78 -10.72
N GLY A 122 0.06 -23.77 -10.02
CA GLY A 122 0.52 -23.37 -8.69
C GLY A 122 1.90 -22.69 -8.67
N ILE A 123 2.35 -22.14 -9.80
CA ILE A 123 3.61 -21.37 -9.86
C ILE A 123 3.29 -19.90 -9.63
N LEU A 124 3.95 -19.26 -8.68
CA LEU A 124 3.86 -17.83 -8.45
C LEU A 124 4.35 -17.08 -9.68
N VAL A 125 3.52 -16.13 -10.17
CA VAL A 125 3.82 -15.35 -11.38
C VAL A 125 3.79 -13.84 -11.15
N TYR A 126 3.10 -13.38 -10.09
CA TYR A 126 3.01 -11.94 -9.80
C TYR A 126 2.73 -11.70 -8.31
N LYS A 127 3.23 -10.58 -7.77
CA LYS A 127 2.94 -10.12 -6.40
C LYS A 127 2.61 -8.63 -6.40
N SER A 128 1.68 -8.24 -5.54
CA SER A 128 1.36 -6.84 -5.27
C SER A 128 1.00 -6.67 -3.80
N SER A 129 0.93 -5.43 -3.30
CA SER A 129 0.60 -5.16 -1.91
C SER A 129 -0.02 -3.78 -1.71
N GLY A 130 -0.61 -3.58 -0.52
CA GLY A 130 -1.25 -2.35 -0.10
C GLY A 130 -2.69 -2.22 -0.59
N PHE A 131 -3.39 -1.25 -0.01
CA PHE A 131 -4.76 -0.93 -0.45
C PHE A 131 -4.75 -0.41 -1.89
N GLN A 132 -5.66 -0.93 -2.69
CA GLN A 132 -5.90 -0.52 -4.07
C GLN A 132 -7.40 -0.34 -4.29
N PRO A 133 -7.87 0.83 -4.75
CA PRO A 133 -9.25 0.99 -5.16
C PRO A 133 -9.60 0.09 -6.35
N PRO A 134 -10.89 -0.16 -6.64
CA PRO A 134 -11.34 -1.14 -7.65
C PRO A 134 -10.63 -1.03 -8.99
N GLU A 135 -10.59 0.17 -9.56
CA GLU A 135 -9.99 0.44 -10.87
C GLU A 135 -8.48 0.13 -10.91
N LYS A 136 -7.77 0.44 -9.83
CA LYS A 136 -6.33 0.15 -9.71
C LYS A 136 -6.08 -1.34 -9.52
N PHE A 137 -6.90 -2.01 -8.69
CA PHE A 137 -6.77 -3.43 -8.45
C PHE A 137 -7.07 -4.24 -9.71
N LEU A 138 -8.05 -3.81 -10.51
CA LEU A 138 -8.35 -4.43 -11.80
C LEU A 138 -7.17 -4.35 -12.78
N VAL A 139 -6.41 -3.24 -12.78
CA VAL A 139 -5.14 -3.15 -13.53
C VAL A 139 -4.13 -4.17 -13.00
N THR A 140 -3.93 -4.24 -11.69
CA THR A 140 -3.02 -5.22 -11.05
C THR A 140 -3.37 -6.67 -11.42
N VAL A 141 -4.67 -7.01 -11.41
CA VAL A 141 -5.14 -8.36 -11.76
C VAL A 141 -4.88 -8.67 -13.24
N LYS A 142 -5.11 -7.71 -14.13
CA LYS A 142 -4.80 -7.85 -15.58
C LYS A 142 -3.29 -7.98 -15.81
N ASP A 143 -2.48 -7.21 -15.10
CA ASP A 143 -1.02 -7.28 -15.17
C ASP A 143 -0.50 -8.67 -14.72
N ALA A 144 -1.13 -9.26 -13.70
CA ALA A 144 -0.80 -10.61 -13.25
C ALA A 144 -1.08 -11.70 -14.29
N MET A 145 -2.01 -11.46 -15.23
CA MET A 145 -2.34 -12.37 -16.34
C MET A 145 -1.50 -12.11 -17.61
N ASP A 146 -0.86 -10.95 -17.71
CA ASP A 146 -0.02 -10.60 -18.85
C ASP A 146 1.35 -11.29 -18.72
N GLU A 147 1.62 -12.30 -19.57
CA GLU A 147 2.87 -13.07 -19.54
C GLU A 147 4.13 -12.18 -19.67
N LYS A 148 4.02 -11.00 -20.29
CA LYS A 148 5.13 -10.06 -20.42
C LYS A 148 5.46 -9.34 -19.10
N LYS A 149 4.50 -9.29 -18.17
CA LYS A 149 4.64 -8.67 -16.84
C LYS A 149 4.87 -9.69 -15.74
N GLN A 150 4.69 -10.98 -16.05
CA GLN A 150 4.94 -12.05 -15.10
C GLN A 150 6.43 -12.22 -14.82
N PHE A 151 6.76 -12.59 -13.58
CA PHE A 151 8.10 -12.94 -13.16
C PHE A 151 8.15 -14.42 -12.75
N LYS A 152 9.19 -15.15 -13.16
CA LYS A 152 9.26 -16.61 -12.97
C LYS A 152 9.77 -17.04 -11.59
N TYR A 153 10.29 -16.11 -10.79
CA TYR A 153 10.86 -16.37 -9.46
C TYR A 153 11.76 -17.63 -9.40
N PRO A 154 12.85 -17.68 -10.18
CA PRO A 154 13.67 -18.90 -10.29
C PRO A 154 14.38 -19.27 -8.99
N GLY A 155 14.49 -18.33 -8.04
CA GLY A 155 15.01 -18.57 -6.69
C GLY A 155 13.99 -19.17 -5.73
N ASP A 156 12.70 -19.25 -6.10
CA ASP A 156 11.62 -19.78 -5.26
C ASP A 156 11.12 -21.12 -5.81
N PRO A 157 11.70 -22.26 -5.41
CA PRO A 157 11.19 -23.58 -5.82
C PRO A 157 9.77 -23.82 -5.26
N LYS A 158 9.03 -24.77 -5.85
CA LYS A 158 7.64 -25.05 -5.44
C LYS A 158 7.47 -25.54 -3.99
N MET A 159 8.52 -26.10 -3.39
CA MET A 159 8.46 -26.58 -2.01
C MET A 159 8.17 -25.45 -1.04
N ILE A 160 7.17 -25.64 -0.18
CA ILE A 160 6.72 -24.64 0.79
C ILE A 160 7.58 -24.67 2.06
N ASP A 161 8.10 -25.81 2.44
CA ASP A 161 8.86 -25.96 3.68
C ASP A 161 10.31 -25.55 3.47
N LEU A 162 10.67 -24.41 4.07
CA LEU A 162 12.05 -23.95 4.20
C LEU A 162 12.57 -24.37 5.57
N GLU A 163 13.66 -25.16 5.60
CA GLU A 163 14.38 -25.45 6.83
C GLU A 163 15.16 -24.22 7.30
N LEU A 164 14.49 -23.39 8.09
CA LEU A 164 15.06 -22.16 8.64
C LEU A 164 15.58 -22.41 10.07
N PRO A 165 16.60 -21.65 10.53
CA PRO A 165 17.11 -21.78 11.88
C PRO A 165 16.06 -21.33 12.91
N GLU A 166 16.15 -21.88 14.13
CA GLU A 166 15.19 -21.61 15.22
C GLU A 166 15.00 -20.11 15.50
N PHE A 167 16.09 -19.33 15.44
CA PHE A 167 16.01 -17.88 15.68
C PHE A 167 15.08 -17.17 14.67
N TYR A 168 14.94 -17.71 13.46
CA TYR A 168 14.06 -17.16 12.45
C TYR A 168 12.60 -17.37 12.85
N TYR A 169 12.22 -18.58 13.26
CA TYR A 169 10.86 -18.86 13.73
C TYR A 169 10.52 -18.09 15.01
N ASN A 170 11.49 -17.90 15.92
CA ASN A 170 11.32 -17.10 17.11
C ASN A 170 10.98 -15.62 16.79
N ALA A 171 11.46 -15.09 15.66
CA ALA A 171 11.12 -13.76 15.18
C ALA A 171 9.68 -13.64 14.61
N TYR A 172 8.99 -14.77 14.38
CA TYR A 172 7.59 -14.81 13.92
C TYR A 172 6.58 -15.08 15.05
N LYS A 173 7.03 -15.43 16.24
CA LYS A 173 6.13 -15.63 17.39
C LYS A 173 5.34 -14.37 17.70
N LYS A 174 4.12 -14.52 18.25
CA LYS A 174 3.25 -13.39 18.61
C LYS A 174 3.58 -12.84 20.00
N GLY A 175 3.31 -11.55 20.19
CA GLY A 175 3.37 -10.89 21.50
C GLY A 175 4.73 -10.98 22.16
N LYS A 176 4.76 -11.28 23.47
CA LYS A 176 5.97 -11.35 24.32
C LYS A 176 6.89 -12.52 23.98
N ASP A 177 6.40 -13.52 23.28
CA ASP A 177 7.19 -14.69 22.88
C ASP A 177 8.02 -14.41 21.62
N ARG A 178 7.80 -13.30 20.95
CA ARG A 178 8.61 -12.86 19.80
C ARG A 178 10.00 -12.44 20.26
N LYS A 179 11.02 -13.09 19.69
CA LYS A 179 12.42 -12.78 19.95
C LYS A 179 13.15 -12.50 18.64
N TRP A 180 13.59 -11.25 18.47
CA TRP A 180 14.41 -10.87 17.34
C TRP A 180 15.88 -11.29 17.61
N PRO A 181 16.54 -11.98 16.66
CA PRO A 181 17.96 -12.31 16.81
C PRO A 181 18.81 -11.04 16.71
N SER A 182 19.99 -11.09 17.31
CA SER A 182 21.01 -10.05 17.12
C SER A 182 21.56 -10.07 15.68
N ARG A 183 22.20 -8.99 15.26
CA ARG A 183 22.89 -8.97 13.96
C ARG A 183 24.01 -10.00 13.90
N GLU A 184 24.68 -10.18 15.01
CA GLU A 184 25.79 -11.13 15.18
C GLU A 184 25.29 -12.56 14.98
N THR A 185 24.22 -12.97 15.67
CA THR A 185 23.60 -14.29 15.52
C THR A 185 23.24 -14.61 14.06
N VAL A 186 22.63 -13.63 13.36
CA VAL A 186 22.28 -13.81 11.95
C VAL A 186 23.53 -13.92 11.07
N SER A 187 24.53 -13.09 11.37
CA SER A 187 25.77 -13.04 10.57
C SER A 187 26.64 -14.29 10.76
N GLU A 188 26.76 -14.78 11.99
CA GLU A 188 27.45 -16.05 12.31
C GLU A 188 26.78 -17.23 11.58
N PHE A 189 25.45 -17.26 11.56
CA PHE A 189 24.74 -18.27 10.76
C PHE A 189 25.08 -18.16 9.27
N LEU A 190 25.05 -16.94 8.70
CA LEU A 190 25.37 -16.74 7.28
C LEU A 190 26.83 -17.10 6.94
N GLU A 191 27.75 -17.02 7.87
CA GLU A 191 29.15 -17.46 7.69
C GLU A 191 29.30 -18.95 7.47
N THR A 192 28.36 -19.75 7.98
CA THR A 192 28.34 -21.22 7.78
C THR A 192 27.71 -21.64 6.44
N GLN A 193 27.17 -20.69 5.65
CA GLN A 193 26.41 -20.99 4.44
C GLN A 193 27.30 -20.89 3.19
N GLU A 194 27.24 -21.90 2.34
CA GLU A 194 28.00 -21.92 1.07
C GLU A 194 27.40 -21.05 0.00
N ASP A 195 26.07 -21.00 -0.09
CA ASP A 195 25.34 -20.21 -1.11
C ASP A 195 24.41 -19.15 -0.47
N LEU A 196 24.87 -17.91 -0.46
CA LEU A 196 24.09 -16.77 0.04
C LEU A 196 22.92 -16.36 -0.89
N PHE A 197 22.87 -16.90 -2.12
CA PHE A 197 21.77 -16.66 -3.05
C PHE A 197 20.62 -17.66 -2.92
N SER A 198 20.78 -18.70 -2.11
CA SER A 198 19.71 -19.68 -1.87
C SER A 198 18.46 -19.02 -1.26
N GLU A 199 17.28 -19.59 -1.51
CA GLU A 199 16.00 -19.10 -0.97
C GLU A 199 16.05 -18.96 0.56
N LYS A 200 16.61 -19.95 1.26
CA LYS A 200 16.80 -19.92 2.71
C LYS A 200 17.58 -18.68 3.17
N ASN A 201 18.75 -18.46 2.61
CA ASN A 201 19.62 -17.36 3.01
C ASN A 201 19.09 -16.00 2.57
N TRP A 202 18.44 -15.91 1.39
CA TRP A 202 17.72 -14.70 0.99
C TRP A 202 16.57 -14.38 1.94
N THR A 203 15.75 -15.37 2.30
CA THR A 203 14.64 -15.18 3.24
C THR A 203 15.12 -14.63 4.59
N ILE A 204 16.24 -15.16 5.09
CA ILE A 204 16.88 -14.69 6.33
C ILE A 204 17.37 -13.24 6.16
N MET A 205 18.18 -12.96 5.14
CA MET A 205 18.75 -11.64 4.90
C MET A 205 17.65 -10.60 4.56
N PHE A 206 16.60 -10.99 3.87
CA PHE A 206 15.50 -10.09 3.51
C PHE A 206 14.78 -9.55 4.74
N ARG A 207 14.51 -10.40 5.73
CA ARG A 207 13.74 -10.05 6.91
C ARG A 207 14.58 -9.56 8.09
N LEU A 208 15.68 -10.22 8.36
CA LEU A 208 16.48 -9.99 9.55
C LEU A 208 17.62 -9.00 9.30
N ASN A 209 18.14 -8.47 10.40
CA ASN A 209 19.26 -7.55 10.36
C ASN A 209 20.56 -8.33 10.27
N THR A 210 21.40 -7.91 9.35
CA THR A 210 22.76 -8.43 9.19
C THR A 210 23.78 -7.37 9.60
N ASN A 211 25.03 -7.78 9.82
CA ASN A 211 26.15 -6.85 9.94
C ASN A 211 26.48 -6.17 8.59
N ASP A 212 27.44 -5.26 8.61
CA ASP A 212 27.81 -4.48 7.44
C ASP A 212 28.39 -5.33 6.30
N LYS A 213 29.08 -6.44 6.61
CA LYS A 213 29.62 -7.40 5.62
C LYS A 213 28.52 -7.92 4.71
N TYR A 214 27.44 -8.47 5.28
CA TYR A 214 26.33 -9.06 4.49
C TYR A 214 25.41 -8.01 3.89
N THR A 215 25.28 -6.84 4.56
CA THR A 215 24.59 -5.69 3.94
C THR A 215 25.31 -5.23 2.70
N LYS A 216 26.64 -5.10 2.74
CA LYS A 216 27.49 -4.75 1.61
C LYS A 216 27.42 -5.82 0.51
N PHE A 217 27.53 -7.11 0.88
CA PHE A 217 27.39 -8.22 -0.07
C PHE A 217 26.07 -8.15 -0.85
N PHE A 218 24.94 -7.94 -0.16
CA PHE A 218 23.65 -7.76 -0.82
C PHE A 218 23.67 -6.59 -1.78
N LEU A 219 24.15 -5.42 -1.33
CA LEU A 219 24.17 -4.20 -2.14
C LEU A 219 25.07 -4.31 -3.39
N GLU A 220 26.11 -5.12 -3.35
CA GLU A 220 27.00 -5.39 -4.48
C GLU A 220 26.41 -6.44 -5.45
N ASN A 221 25.48 -7.27 -4.98
CA ASN A 221 24.91 -8.37 -5.75
C ASN A 221 23.42 -8.21 -6.08
N GLN A 222 22.89 -6.97 -6.08
CA GLN A 222 21.46 -6.69 -6.28
C GLN A 222 20.91 -7.29 -7.57
N LYS A 223 21.68 -7.22 -8.67
CA LYS A 223 21.27 -7.76 -9.97
C LYS A 223 21.00 -9.27 -9.88
N LYS A 224 21.90 -10.01 -9.23
CA LYS A 224 21.74 -11.45 -9.05
C LYS A 224 20.51 -11.79 -8.19
N TYR A 225 20.29 -11.05 -7.09
CA TYR A 225 19.08 -11.22 -6.29
C TYR A 225 17.81 -10.86 -7.08
N ALA A 226 17.86 -9.80 -7.93
CA ALA A 226 16.72 -9.43 -8.77
C ALA A 226 16.41 -10.46 -9.87
N GLU A 227 17.41 -11.11 -10.43
CA GLU A 227 17.26 -12.23 -11.36
C GLU A 227 16.56 -13.43 -10.71
N LEU A 228 16.80 -13.67 -9.42
CA LEU A 228 16.25 -14.81 -8.67
C LEU A 228 14.87 -14.50 -8.05
N TYR A 229 14.69 -13.31 -7.48
CA TYR A 229 13.57 -12.97 -6.60
C TYR A 229 12.77 -11.74 -7.03
N GLY A 230 13.18 -11.06 -8.10
CA GLY A 230 12.54 -9.88 -8.65
C GLY A 230 12.98 -8.56 -8.01
N TRP A 231 12.97 -7.49 -8.82
CA TRP A 231 13.33 -6.15 -8.36
C TRP A 231 12.47 -5.61 -7.22
N ASN A 232 11.20 -6.02 -7.14
CA ASN A 232 10.32 -5.60 -6.06
C ASN A 232 10.85 -5.99 -4.67
N GLU A 233 11.40 -7.20 -4.54
CA GLU A 233 12.01 -7.65 -3.28
C GLU A 233 13.33 -6.95 -3.01
N VAL A 234 14.19 -6.82 -4.01
CA VAL A 234 15.46 -6.10 -3.91
C VAL A 234 15.22 -4.66 -3.46
N ASN A 235 14.30 -3.93 -4.11
CA ASN A 235 13.93 -2.57 -3.76
C ASN A 235 13.36 -2.48 -2.33
N SER A 236 12.51 -3.43 -1.94
CA SER A 236 11.99 -3.50 -0.56
C SER A 236 13.11 -3.69 0.49
N LYS A 237 14.13 -4.47 0.18
CA LYS A 237 15.31 -4.62 1.07
C LYS A 237 16.13 -3.35 1.13
N ILE A 238 16.34 -2.68 -0.01
CA ILE A 238 17.03 -1.36 -0.07
C ILE A 238 16.27 -0.34 0.78
N ASP A 239 14.94 -0.29 0.68
CA ASP A 239 14.11 0.62 1.48
C ASP A 239 14.22 0.35 2.98
N LYS A 240 14.30 -0.92 3.39
CA LYS A 240 14.53 -1.28 4.80
C LYS A 240 15.91 -0.81 5.30
N ILE A 241 16.94 -0.90 4.46
CA ILE A 241 18.29 -0.41 4.81
C ILE A 241 18.27 1.12 4.93
N LEU A 242 17.69 1.81 3.95
CA LEU A 242 17.55 3.26 3.95
C LEU A 242 16.77 3.75 5.18
N TYR A 243 15.62 3.14 5.45
CA TYR A 243 14.81 3.48 6.63
C TYR A 243 15.63 3.41 7.92
N LYS A 244 16.45 2.37 8.10
CA LYS A 244 17.31 2.25 9.28
C LYS A 244 18.38 3.34 9.36
N LYS A 245 18.99 3.71 8.23
CA LYS A 245 19.96 4.82 8.19
C LYS A 245 19.29 6.12 8.62
N ILE A 246 18.10 6.41 8.12
CA ILE A 246 17.32 7.59 8.51
C ILE A 246 16.93 7.54 9.99
N GLN A 247 16.47 6.40 10.52
CA GLN A 247 16.14 6.26 11.94
C GLN A 247 17.38 6.45 12.85
N ALA A 248 18.55 5.99 12.42
CA ALA A 248 19.79 6.22 13.14
C ALA A 248 20.20 7.71 13.15
N ALA A 249 20.00 8.41 12.04
CA ALA A 249 20.21 9.86 11.94
C ALA A 249 19.25 10.62 12.89
N ILE A 250 17.95 10.30 12.84
CA ILE A 250 16.91 10.90 13.69
C ILE A 250 17.22 10.69 15.17
N LYS A 251 17.48 9.44 15.58
CA LYS A 251 17.71 9.09 16.99
C LYS A 251 18.85 9.89 17.62
N ASN A 252 19.89 10.16 16.85
CA ASN A 252 21.07 10.86 17.33
C ASN A 252 21.08 12.36 16.97
N LYS A 253 20.04 12.86 16.28
CA LYS A 253 19.97 14.20 15.67
C LYS A 253 21.23 14.51 14.82
N ASP A 254 21.70 13.50 14.09
CA ASP A 254 22.99 13.47 13.41
C ASP A 254 22.81 13.78 11.91
N LYS A 255 23.23 14.98 11.53
CA LYS A 255 23.12 15.45 10.14
C LYS A 255 24.08 14.73 9.21
N GLU A 256 25.27 14.30 9.67
CA GLU A 256 26.23 13.57 8.82
C GLU A 256 25.63 12.21 8.41
N LYS A 257 24.98 11.52 9.36
CA LYS A 257 24.24 10.28 9.02
C LYS A 257 23.05 10.51 8.09
N LEU A 258 22.38 11.67 8.18
CA LEU A 258 21.38 12.03 7.18
C LEU A 258 22.03 12.16 5.81
N ASP A 259 23.12 12.92 5.71
CA ASP A 259 23.82 13.15 4.45
C ASP A 259 24.33 11.82 3.83
N GLU A 260 24.86 10.89 4.65
CA GLU A 260 25.18 9.52 4.20
C GLU A 260 23.95 8.77 3.65
N ALA A 261 22.78 8.93 4.29
CA ALA A 261 21.55 8.31 3.83
C ALA A 261 21.06 8.93 2.50
N LEU A 262 21.25 10.23 2.30
CA LEU A 262 20.93 10.90 1.04
C LEU A 262 21.86 10.45 -0.11
N VAL A 263 23.16 10.28 0.17
CA VAL A 263 24.12 9.68 -0.80
C VAL A 263 23.75 8.22 -1.11
N PHE A 264 23.26 7.47 -0.12
CA PHE A 264 22.77 6.12 -0.35
C PHE A 264 21.58 6.10 -1.31
N ILE A 265 20.67 7.09 -1.26
CA ILE A 265 19.56 7.21 -2.20
C ILE A 265 20.09 7.38 -3.63
N ASP A 266 21.06 8.29 -3.87
CA ASP A 266 21.65 8.50 -5.20
C ASP A 266 22.25 7.22 -5.79
N LYS A 267 22.85 6.39 -4.94
CA LYS A 267 23.51 5.17 -5.38
C LYS A 267 22.56 4.01 -5.68
N TYR A 268 21.46 3.90 -4.93
CA TYR A 268 20.64 2.68 -4.90
C TYR A 268 19.17 2.87 -5.26
N LYS A 269 18.69 4.10 -5.38
CA LYS A 269 17.33 4.42 -5.83
C LYS A 269 17.39 5.15 -7.17
N THR A 270 17.07 4.43 -8.23
CA THR A 270 17.20 4.95 -9.60
C THR A 270 15.97 5.72 -10.09
N GLU A 271 14.80 5.49 -9.46
CA GLU A 271 13.55 6.16 -9.81
C GLU A 271 13.34 7.38 -8.93
N ASN A 272 13.39 8.56 -9.53
CA ASN A 272 13.11 9.85 -8.89
C ASN A 272 13.88 10.09 -7.56
N PRO A 273 15.23 9.92 -7.52
CA PRO A 273 16.00 9.99 -6.28
C PRO A 273 15.88 11.33 -5.56
N GLU A 274 15.77 12.45 -6.30
CA GLU A 274 15.62 13.78 -5.71
C GLU A 274 14.33 13.92 -4.90
N ASN A 275 13.21 13.43 -5.42
CA ASN A 275 11.95 13.47 -4.68
C ASN A 275 12.02 12.60 -3.40
N ILE A 276 12.67 11.43 -3.49
CA ILE A 276 12.90 10.55 -2.34
C ILE A 276 13.77 11.26 -1.30
N LYS A 277 14.84 11.96 -1.71
CA LYS A 277 15.68 12.74 -0.80
C LYS A 277 14.89 13.81 -0.05
N PHE A 278 14.03 14.56 -0.74
CA PHE A 278 13.16 15.55 -0.10
C PHE A 278 12.23 14.92 0.94
N ILE A 279 11.61 13.80 0.62
CA ILE A 279 10.72 13.09 1.56
C ILE A 279 11.46 12.71 2.84
N TYR A 280 12.66 12.12 2.74
CA TYR A 280 13.42 11.69 3.91
C TYR A 280 14.10 12.85 4.66
N LYS A 281 14.55 13.88 3.94
CA LYS A 281 15.09 15.12 4.52
C LYS A 281 14.01 15.83 5.35
N ASN A 282 12.80 15.98 4.80
CA ASN A 282 11.67 16.59 5.50
C ASN A 282 11.24 15.74 6.71
N HIS A 283 11.19 14.42 6.57
CA HIS A 283 10.89 13.54 7.68
C HIS A 283 11.93 13.64 8.81
N TYR A 284 13.20 13.73 8.48
CA TYR A 284 14.27 13.95 9.47
C TYR A 284 14.06 15.25 10.23
N TYR A 285 13.91 16.39 9.54
CA TYR A 285 13.74 17.69 10.20
C TYR A 285 12.46 17.77 11.03
N GLU A 286 11.37 17.16 10.56
CA GLU A 286 10.13 17.00 11.33
C GLU A 286 10.40 16.29 12.67
N LYS A 287 11.11 15.15 12.62
CA LYS A 287 11.33 14.30 13.80
C LYS A 287 12.34 14.84 14.79
N ILE A 288 13.28 15.67 14.35
CA ILE A 288 14.20 16.37 15.25
C ILE A 288 13.67 17.74 15.72
N GLU A 289 12.47 18.11 15.26
CA GLU A 289 11.75 19.36 15.58
C GLU A 289 12.46 20.63 15.07
N ASP A 290 13.28 20.51 14.01
CA ASP A 290 13.85 21.65 13.29
C ASP A 290 12.87 22.17 12.23
N PHE A 291 11.80 22.81 12.69
CA PHE A 291 10.70 23.26 11.83
C PHE A 291 11.10 24.41 10.90
N GLY A 292 12.08 25.22 11.29
CA GLY A 292 12.60 26.28 10.42
C GLY A 292 13.28 25.71 9.18
N THR A 293 14.15 24.72 9.35
CA THR A 293 14.77 24.01 8.22
C THR A 293 13.76 23.17 7.44
N LEU A 294 12.76 22.60 8.12
CA LEU A 294 11.65 21.87 7.46
C LEU A 294 10.89 22.74 6.47
N ILE A 295 10.47 23.95 6.86
CA ILE A 295 9.78 24.91 5.97
C ILE A 295 10.62 25.21 4.74
N ASN A 296 11.91 25.48 4.90
CA ASN A 296 12.83 25.75 3.78
C ASN A 296 12.92 24.55 2.84
N SER A 297 13.07 23.34 3.39
CA SER A 297 13.16 22.10 2.61
C SER A 297 11.86 21.74 1.89
N ILE A 298 10.69 22.04 2.47
CA ILE A 298 9.39 21.90 1.80
C ILE A 298 9.30 22.87 0.61
N ASN A 299 9.74 24.12 0.77
CA ASN A 299 9.73 25.10 -0.32
C ASN A 299 10.67 24.66 -1.46
N GLU A 300 11.87 24.14 -1.15
CA GLU A 300 12.78 23.56 -2.16
C GLU A 300 12.10 22.40 -2.90
N MET A 301 11.43 21.49 -2.20
CA MET A 301 10.67 20.37 -2.79
C MET A 301 9.56 20.87 -3.72
N ILE A 302 8.81 21.91 -3.31
CA ILE A 302 7.74 22.50 -4.12
C ILE A 302 8.31 23.14 -5.39
N VAL A 303 9.45 23.80 -5.31
CA VAL A 303 10.13 24.36 -6.50
C VAL A 303 10.55 23.24 -7.46
N PHE A 304 11.01 22.11 -6.93
CA PHE A 304 11.47 20.97 -7.73
C PHE A 304 10.34 20.18 -8.38
N SER A 305 9.31 19.77 -7.60
CA SER A 305 8.26 18.84 -8.04
C SER A 305 6.83 19.42 -7.96
N GLY A 306 6.68 20.69 -7.65
CA GLY A 306 5.38 21.28 -7.42
C GLY A 306 4.71 20.67 -6.17
N PHE A 307 3.40 20.41 -6.27
CA PHE A 307 2.63 19.82 -5.18
C PHE A 307 2.33 18.33 -5.39
N GLU A 308 3.19 17.57 -6.08
CA GLU A 308 3.02 16.12 -6.25
C GLU A 308 2.90 15.38 -4.90
N ASN A 309 3.62 15.87 -3.89
CA ASN A 309 3.59 15.34 -2.52
C ASN A 309 2.57 16.05 -1.61
N HIS A 310 1.47 16.60 -2.14
CA HIS A 310 0.50 17.42 -1.40
C HIS A 310 0.03 16.82 -0.07
N SER A 311 -0.23 15.51 -0.02
CA SER A 311 -0.65 14.83 1.22
C SER A 311 0.44 14.87 2.29
N LYS A 312 1.72 14.68 1.94
CA LYS A 312 2.86 14.79 2.86
C LYS A 312 3.07 16.23 3.33
N ILE A 313 3.00 17.19 2.40
CA ILE A 313 3.10 18.61 2.71
C ILE A 313 2.02 18.99 3.73
N ASN A 314 0.78 18.57 3.50
CA ASN A 314 -0.30 18.79 4.45
C ASN A 314 -0.01 18.22 5.84
N SER A 315 0.50 16.99 5.90
CA SER A 315 0.85 16.35 7.18
C SER A 315 1.94 17.13 7.94
N TYR A 316 2.95 17.65 7.26
CA TYR A 316 3.99 18.49 7.90
C TYR A 316 3.40 19.81 8.40
N CYS A 317 2.55 20.46 7.61
CA CYS A 317 1.89 21.71 7.98
C CYS A 317 0.91 21.52 9.15
N TRP A 318 0.20 20.39 9.20
CA TRP A 318 -0.67 20.04 10.32
C TRP A 318 0.16 19.80 11.61
N ASN A 319 1.28 19.08 11.50
CA ASN A 319 2.20 18.90 12.65
C ASN A 319 2.73 20.24 13.20
N ILE A 320 3.04 21.20 12.32
CA ILE A 320 3.41 22.56 12.72
C ILE A 320 2.26 23.25 13.46
N TYR A 321 1.03 23.14 12.96
CA TYR A 321 -0.14 23.67 13.67
C TYR A 321 -0.29 23.08 15.07
N GLU A 322 -0.11 21.78 15.25
CA GLU A 322 -0.30 21.13 16.55
C GLU A 322 0.83 21.46 17.54
N ASN A 323 2.08 21.55 17.10
CA ASN A 323 3.24 21.44 17.98
C ASN A 323 4.15 22.68 17.98
N VAL A 324 3.93 23.69 17.15
CA VAL A 324 4.86 24.84 17.01
C VAL A 324 4.17 26.15 17.35
N ASP A 325 4.70 26.87 18.35
CA ASP A 325 4.15 28.18 18.75
C ASP A 325 4.90 29.36 18.10
N ASP A 326 6.06 29.12 17.48
CA ASP A 326 6.79 30.17 16.75
C ASP A 326 5.95 30.70 15.59
N LYS A 327 5.55 31.98 15.72
CA LYS A 327 4.66 32.62 14.77
C LYS A 327 5.22 32.65 13.35
N SER A 328 6.52 32.83 13.19
CA SER A 328 7.14 32.90 11.85
C SER A 328 7.11 31.57 11.13
N ILE A 329 7.27 30.47 11.86
CA ILE A 329 7.16 29.10 11.32
C ILE A 329 5.72 28.78 10.95
N VAL A 330 4.76 29.15 11.82
CA VAL A 330 3.32 28.96 11.55
C VAL A 330 2.87 29.77 10.32
N GLU A 331 3.32 31.01 10.18
CA GLU A 331 3.06 31.86 9.00
C GLU A 331 3.69 31.24 7.73
N GLY A 332 4.92 30.72 7.82
CA GLY A 332 5.58 30.00 6.72
C GLY A 332 4.78 28.77 6.25
N ALA A 333 4.27 27.97 7.17
CA ALA A 333 3.40 26.85 6.87
C ALA A 333 2.07 27.31 6.24
N ALA A 334 1.48 28.42 6.73
CA ALA A 334 0.26 28.99 6.16
C ALA A 334 0.47 29.45 4.71
N GLU A 335 1.60 30.07 4.35
CA GLU A 335 1.89 30.48 2.96
C GLU A 335 2.09 29.26 2.04
N ILE A 336 2.70 28.17 2.52
CA ILE A 336 2.77 26.90 1.80
C ILE A 336 1.34 26.40 1.51
N MET A 337 0.50 26.29 2.53
CA MET A 337 -0.88 25.80 2.38
C MET A 337 -1.72 26.73 1.50
N LYS A 338 -1.58 28.03 1.60
CA LYS A 338 -2.22 29.02 0.72
C LYS A 338 -1.90 28.78 -0.76
N SER A 339 -0.67 28.43 -1.05
CA SER A 339 -0.25 28.11 -2.41
C SER A 339 -0.78 26.76 -2.88
N MET A 340 -0.81 25.77 -1.98
CA MET A 340 -1.28 24.42 -2.27
C MET A 340 -2.79 24.37 -2.55
N ILE A 341 -3.62 25.06 -1.77
CA ILE A 341 -5.09 25.05 -1.93
C ILE A 341 -5.60 25.74 -3.20
N LYS A 342 -4.72 26.40 -3.96
CA LYS A 342 -5.04 26.91 -5.30
C LYS A 342 -5.12 25.80 -6.34
N LYS A 343 -4.44 24.66 -6.11
CA LYS A 343 -4.38 23.51 -6.99
C LYS A 343 -5.11 22.29 -6.43
N HIS A 344 -5.16 22.17 -5.11
CA HIS A 344 -5.68 21.02 -4.36
C HIS A 344 -6.66 21.54 -3.30
N THR A 345 -7.96 21.53 -3.60
CA THR A 345 -9.01 22.13 -2.77
C THR A 345 -9.79 21.11 -1.94
N GLU A 346 -9.14 20.00 -1.57
CA GLU A 346 -9.72 18.97 -0.70
C GLU A 346 -9.96 19.53 0.72
N TYR A 347 -10.98 19.00 1.40
CA TYR A 347 -11.37 19.39 2.76
C TYR A 347 -10.18 19.50 3.72
N ALA A 348 -9.38 18.44 3.82
CA ALA A 348 -8.26 18.38 4.76
C ALA A 348 -7.21 19.48 4.55
N TYR A 349 -7.00 19.95 3.32
CA TYR A 349 -6.01 20.98 3.03
C TYR A 349 -6.52 22.37 3.35
N VAL A 350 -7.80 22.62 3.06
CA VAL A 350 -8.45 23.91 3.39
C VAL A 350 -8.61 24.03 4.90
N ASP A 351 -8.91 22.94 5.61
CA ASP A 351 -8.98 22.88 7.08
C ASP A 351 -7.62 23.19 7.72
N THR A 352 -6.55 22.52 7.27
CA THR A 352 -5.17 22.79 7.75
C THR A 352 -4.79 24.25 7.53
N TYR A 353 -5.14 24.84 6.39
CA TYR A 353 -4.87 26.25 6.13
C TYR A 353 -5.64 27.17 7.10
N ALA A 354 -6.92 26.89 7.35
CA ALA A 354 -7.73 27.65 8.31
C ALA A 354 -7.16 27.56 9.74
N ALA A 355 -6.70 26.37 10.14
CA ALA A 355 -6.10 26.14 11.44
C ALA A 355 -4.78 26.93 11.64
N LEU A 356 -3.92 26.95 10.63
CA LEU A 356 -2.67 27.76 10.66
C LEU A 356 -2.94 29.26 10.70
N LEU A 357 -3.94 29.75 9.93
CA LEU A 357 -4.37 31.15 9.99
C LEU A 357 -4.90 31.52 11.38
N PHE A 358 -5.65 30.65 12.03
CA PHE A 358 -6.09 30.84 13.41
C PHE A 358 -4.89 30.94 14.37
N LYS A 359 -3.96 30.01 14.29
CA LYS A 359 -2.78 29.96 15.16
C LYS A 359 -1.86 31.19 14.96
N SER A 360 -1.76 31.71 13.73
CA SER A 360 -1.01 32.94 13.43
C SER A 360 -1.71 34.23 13.84
N GLY A 361 -2.99 34.16 14.32
CA GLY A 361 -3.80 35.31 14.74
C GLY A 361 -4.59 35.98 13.59
N ASN A 362 -4.61 35.43 12.39
CA ASN A 362 -5.41 35.93 11.28
C ASN A 362 -6.85 35.41 11.35
N PHE A 363 -7.60 35.83 12.35
CA PHE A 363 -8.96 35.33 12.64
C PHE A 363 -9.96 35.58 11.52
N LYS A 364 -9.77 36.64 10.73
CA LYS A 364 -10.69 36.98 9.61
C LYS A 364 -10.60 35.90 8.53
N ASP A 365 -9.41 35.61 8.05
CA ASP A 365 -9.22 34.64 7.00
C ASP A 365 -9.38 33.18 7.55
N ALA A 366 -9.01 32.93 8.79
CA ALA A 366 -9.29 31.65 9.46
C ALA A 366 -10.79 31.31 9.41
N THR A 367 -11.66 32.27 9.77
CA THR A 367 -13.13 32.09 9.68
C THR A 367 -13.57 31.79 8.25
N LYS A 368 -13.06 32.56 7.28
CA LYS A 368 -13.41 32.38 5.86
C LYS A 368 -13.08 30.99 5.35
N TYR A 369 -11.86 30.53 5.63
CA TYR A 369 -11.40 29.23 5.12
C TYR A 369 -11.93 28.03 5.92
N ALA A 370 -12.22 28.17 7.22
CA ALA A 370 -12.91 27.15 7.99
C ALA A 370 -14.35 26.92 7.47
N LEU A 371 -15.10 27.98 7.15
CA LEU A 371 -16.42 27.87 6.52
C LEU A 371 -16.32 27.16 5.15
N LYS A 372 -15.31 27.52 4.34
CA LYS A 372 -15.07 26.87 3.05
C LYS A 372 -14.72 25.38 3.21
N ALA A 373 -13.90 25.02 4.19
CA ALA A 373 -13.58 23.61 4.48
C ALA A 373 -14.84 22.81 4.85
N ILE A 374 -15.71 23.36 5.72
CA ILE A 374 -16.96 22.73 6.11
C ILE A 374 -17.89 22.52 4.88
N GLU A 375 -17.99 23.51 4.01
CA GLU A 375 -18.77 23.40 2.77
C GLU A 375 -18.28 22.23 1.90
N ILE A 376 -16.97 22.16 1.65
CA ILE A 376 -16.34 21.09 0.87
C ILE A 376 -16.54 19.73 1.54
N GLY A 377 -16.28 19.63 2.84
CA GLY A 377 -16.42 18.38 3.58
C GLY A 377 -17.84 17.84 3.57
N LYS A 378 -18.84 18.71 3.82
CA LYS A 378 -20.26 18.32 3.76
C LYS A 378 -20.68 17.87 2.36
N ALA A 379 -20.21 18.55 1.32
CA ALA A 379 -20.49 18.16 -0.07
C ALA A 379 -19.92 16.78 -0.42
N ASN A 380 -18.79 16.39 0.19
CA ASN A 380 -18.13 15.10 -0.02
C ASN A 380 -18.57 14.01 0.98
N GLY A 381 -19.47 14.33 1.93
CA GLY A 381 -19.89 13.38 2.97
C GLY A 381 -18.80 13.10 4.03
N GLU A 382 -17.83 14.02 4.18
CA GLU A 382 -16.78 13.93 5.18
C GLU A 382 -17.25 14.46 6.55
N LYS A 383 -16.62 14.01 7.63
CA LYS A 383 -16.85 14.52 8.98
C LYS A 383 -16.18 15.88 9.16
N VAL A 384 -16.91 16.87 9.60
CA VAL A 384 -16.44 18.27 9.70
C VAL A 384 -16.46 18.85 11.11
N GLU A 385 -16.74 18.02 12.12
CA GLU A 385 -16.92 18.43 13.52
C GLU A 385 -15.69 19.14 14.08
N SER A 386 -14.46 18.70 13.72
CA SER A 386 -13.22 19.35 14.14
C SER A 386 -13.09 20.79 13.62
N THR A 387 -13.49 21.03 12.38
CA THR A 387 -13.48 22.38 11.79
C THR A 387 -14.60 23.26 12.38
N GLU A 388 -15.76 22.68 12.73
CA GLU A 388 -16.82 23.40 13.43
C GLU A 388 -16.37 23.83 14.85
N GLU A 389 -15.58 22.99 15.54
CA GLU A 389 -14.94 23.35 16.82
C GLU A 389 -13.89 24.46 16.63
N LEU A 390 -13.10 24.41 15.57
CA LEU A 390 -12.17 25.48 15.22
C LEU A 390 -12.89 26.83 15.06
N LEU A 391 -14.03 26.86 14.38
CA LEU A 391 -14.84 28.08 14.24
C LEU A 391 -15.30 28.64 15.58
N LYS A 392 -15.68 27.81 16.54
CA LYS A 392 -16.03 28.24 17.91
C LYS A 392 -14.84 28.89 18.60
N LYS A 393 -13.65 28.24 18.54
CA LYS A 393 -12.40 28.80 19.11
C LYS A 393 -12.05 30.17 18.49
N ILE A 394 -12.20 30.31 17.17
CA ILE A 394 -11.97 31.58 16.47
C ILE A 394 -12.94 32.68 16.97
N ALA A 395 -14.23 32.33 17.15
CA ALA A 395 -15.21 33.29 17.64
C ALA A 395 -14.96 33.74 19.08
N GLU A 396 -14.50 32.84 19.95
CA GLU A 396 -14.13 33.14 21.34
C GLU A 396 -12.88 34.02 21.42
N SER A 397 -11.87 33.79 20.58
CA SER A 397 -10.62 34.57 20.54
C SER A 397 -10.77 35.98 19.98
N ARG A 398 -11.95 36.32 19.42
CA ARG A 398 -12.28 37.67 18.92
C ARG A 398 -12.97 38.57 19.95
N LYS A 399 -13.38 38.00 21.08
CA LYS A 399 -13.98 38.74 22.21
C LYS A 399 -12.89 39.29 23.11
#